data_169cdc532e50db6c1b0bccdc66882a73
#
_entry.id   169cdc532e50db6c1b0bccdc66882a73
#
_cell.length_a   1.000
_cell.length_b   1.000
_cell.length_c   1.000
_cell.angle_alpha   90.00
_cell.angle_beta   90.00
_cell.angle_gamma   90.00
#
_symmetry.space_group_name_H-M   'P 1'
#
loop_
_entity.id
_entity.type
_entity.pdbx_description
1 polymer ?
#
loop_
_entity_poly.entity_id
_entity_poly.type
_entity_poly.pdbx_seq_one_letter_code
_entity_poly.pdbx_strand_id
1 'polypeptide(L)'
;RGLGDVYKRQYLNGDEIKEEDLVKCIRKGTLNFSFVPVLTGSAFKNKGVQPLLDAVVNYLPSPVDIGSIKGTKLGSEDEMEMKFEDSVPFSALAFKVANDPFVGSLTFIRIYSGTIKTGTAVFNSSKEKEERVGRMLLMHANSREDIKEANAGDIVALAGLKNTITGHTL
;
A
#
# COMPACT_ATOMS: atom_id res chain seq x y z
N ARG A 1 16.87 -4.69 -24.77
CA ARG A 1 17.12 -3.23 -24.81
C ARG A 1 15.91 -2.54 -24.19
N GLY A 2 16.11 -1.84 -23.08
CA GLY A 2 15.02 -1.22 -22.34
C GLY A 2 14.55 0.10 -22.96
N LEU A 3 13.34 0.53 -22.61
CA LEU A 3 12.74 1.80 -23.05
C LEU A 3 13.71 2.99 -22.83
N GLY A 4 14.46 2.99 -21.73
CA GLY A 4 15.45 4.01 -21.40
C GLY A 4 16.59 4.14 -22.39
N ASP A 5 17.01 3.05 -23.08
CA ASP A 5 18.08 3.12 -24.10
C ASP A 5 17.62 3.82 -25.37
N VAL A 6 16.33 3.72 -25.72
CA VAL A 6 15.74 4.39 -26.88
C VAL A 6 15.71 5.90 -26.63
N TYR A 7 15.18 6.35 -25.51
CA TYR A 7 15.08 7.77 -25.16
C TYR A 7 16.47 8.41 -24.92
N LYS A 8 17.41 7.66 -24.35
CA LYS A 8 18.79 8.10 -24.22
C LYS A 8 19.42 8.39 -25.58
N ARG A 9 19.18 7.54 -26.58
CA ARG A 9 19.66 7.78 -27.96
C ARG A 9 19.01 9.00 -28.61
N GLN A 10 17.69 9.15 -28.48
CA GLN A 10 16.96 10.33 -28.96
C GLN A 10 17.54 11.60 -28.38
N TYR A 11 17.75 11.66 -27.06
CA TYR A 11 18.38 12.81 -26.41
C TYR A 11 19.79 13.10 -26.94
N LEU A 12 20.62 12.07 -27.09
CA LEU A 12 21.98 12.22 -27.60
C LEU A 12 22.02 12.62 -29.05
N ASN A 13 21.00 12.31 -29.84
CA ASN A 13 20.87 12.72 -31.24
C ASN A 13 20.28 14.13 -31.38
N GLY A 14 19.87 14.77 -30.30
CA GLY A 14 19.23 16.09 -30.32
C GLY A 14 17.75 16.08 -30.70
N ASP A 15 17.10 14.90 -30.67
CA ASP A 15 15.68 14.78 -30.93
C ASP A 15 14.88 15.38 -29.76
N GLU A 16 13.73 16.01 -30.08
CA GLU A 16 12.82 16.53 -29.05
C GLU A 16 12.12 15.39 -28.32
N ILE A 17 12.26 15.35 -26.98
CA ILE A 17 11.61 14.36 -26.12
C ILE A 17 10.24 14.91 -25.71
N LYS A 18 9.18 14.15 -25.97
CA LYS A 18 7.82 14.49 -25.55
C LYS A 18 7.68 14.36 -24.03
N GLU A 19 6.88 15.23 -23.44
CA GLU A 19 6.57 15.20 -21.98
C GLU A 19 6.02 13.84 -21.52
N GLU A 20 5.13 13.23 -22.32
CA GLU A 20 4.57 11.91 -22.04
C GLU A 20 5.63 10.82 -21.91
N ASP A 21 6.66 10.86 -22.73
CA ASP A 21 7.75 9.90 -22.72
C ASP A 21 8.67 10.11 -21.54
N LEU A 22 8.88 11.38 -21.15
CA LEU A 22 9.62 11.73 -19.95
C LEU A 22 8.90 11.20 -18.69
N VAL A 23 7.58 11.40 -18.58
CA VAL A 23 6.76 10.88 -17.48
C VAL A 23 6.84 9.36 -17.40
N LYS A 24 6.74 8.64 -18.52
CA LYS A 24 6.90 7.17 -18.56
C LYS A 24 8.29 6.73 -18.10
N CYS A 25 9.33 7.44 -18.49
CA CYS A 25 10.70 7.14 -18.06
C CYS A 25 10.88 7.37 -16.56
N ILE A 26 10.36 8.47 -16.02
CA ILE A 26 10.42 8.79 -14.59
C ILE A 26 9.67 7.69 -13.79
N ARG A 27 8.45 7.33 -14.19
CA ARG A 27 7.70 6.25 -13.56
C ARG A 27 8.50 4.94 -13.56
N LYS A 28 9.01 4.53 -14.69
CA LYS A 28 9.79 3.30 -14.80
C LYS A 28 11.03 3.30 -13.90
N GLY A 29 11.77 4.41 -13.86
CA GLY A 29 12.94 4.54 -13.00
C GLY A 29 12.59 4.53 -11.52
N THR A 30 11.46 5.12 -11.14
CA THR A 30 10.94 5.11 -9.77
C THR A 30 10.49 3.71 -9.34
N LEU A 31 9.73 3.01 -10.18
CA LEU A 31 9.26 1.64 -9.91
C LEU A 31 10.41 0.62 -9.78
N ASN A 32 11.48 0.82 -10.52
CA ASN A 32 12.67 -0.03 -10.46
C ASN A 32 13.71 0.41 -9.41
N PHE A 33 13.40 1.43 -8.60
CA PHE A 33 14.31 2.02 -7.63
C PHE A 33 15.64 2.50 -8.22
N SER A 34 15.67 2.86 -9.52
CA SER A 34 16.86 3.40 -10.17
C SER A 34 17.20 4.80 -9.69
N PHE A 35 16.19 5.57 -9.32
CA PHE A 35 16.29 6.89 -8.69
C PHE A 35 14.97 7.23 -7.95
N VAL A 36 15.02 8.29 -7.16
CA VAL A 36 13.87 8.83 -6.43
C VAL A 36 13.57 10.23 -6.95
N PRO A 37 12.36 10.50 -7.46
CA PRO A 37 11.95 11.86 -7.85
C PRO A 37 11.93 12.78 -6.61
N VAL A 38 12.52 13.97 -6.73
CA VAL A 38 12.52 14.99 -5.69
C VAL A 38 11.72 16.19 -6.17
N LEU A 39 10.69 16.55 -5.42
CA LEU A 39 9.85 17.69 -5.70
C LEU A 39 10.04 18.76 -4.62
N THR A 40 9.95 20.02 -5.02
CA THR A 40 10.05 21.16 -4.12
C THR A 40 8.73 21.87 -4.00
N GLY A 41 8.42 22.40 -2.83
CA GLY A 41 7.20 23.12 -2.60
C GLY A 41 7.17 23.82 -1.22
N SER A 42 6.09 24.52 -0.95
CA SER A 42 5.82 25.14 0.33
C SER A 42 4.36 24.89 0.72
N ALA A 43 4.12 23.83 1.51
CA ALA A 43 2.78 23.45 1.95
C ALA A 43 2.08 24.59 2.71
N PHE A 44 2.80 25.31 3.55
CA PHE A 44 2.29 26.45 4.30
C PHE A 44 1.78 27.59 3.41
N LYS A 45 2.41 27.77 2.24
CA LYS A 45 2.00 28.76 1.24
C LYS A 45 1.09 28.17 0.15
N ASN A 46 0.66 26.93 0.30
CA ASN A 46 -0.12 26.17 -0.69
C ASN A 46 0.51 26.18 -2.10
N LYS A 47 1.84 26.03 -2.16
CA LYS A 47 2.59 25.98 -3.42
C LYS A 47 3.22 24.61 -3.62
N GLY A 48 3.02 24.01 -4.79
CA GLY A 48 3.57 22.71 -5.15
C GLY A 48 2.82 21.51 -4.54
N VAL A 49 1.68 21.70 -3.88
CA VAL A 49 0.91 20.62 -3.24
C VAL A 49 0.24 19.74 -4.30
N GLN A 50 -0.48 20.33 -5.25
CA GLN A 50 -1.11 19.59 -6.34
C GLN A 50 -0.08 18.83 -7.19
N PRO A 51 1.02 19.45 -7.69
CA PRO A 51 2.06 18.72 -8.41
C PRO A 51 2.68 17.55 -7.60
N LEU A 52 2.77 17.66 -6.28
CA LEU A 52 3.20 16.55 -5.43
C LEU A 52 2.20 15.40 -5.44
N LEU A 53 0.90 15.70 -5.32
CA LEU A 53 -0.16 14.67 -5.37
C LEU A 53 -0.21 14.02 -6.76
N ASP A 54 -0.09 14.79 -7.83
CA ASP A 54 -0.01 14.28 -9.20
C ASP A 54 1.21 13.36 -9.37
N ALA A 55 2.35 13.73 -8.81
CA ALA A 55 3.55 12.91 -8.85
C ALA A 55 3.39 11.59 -8.07
N VAL A 56 2.66 11.59 -6.95
CA VAL A 56 2.32 10.36 -6.23
C VAL A 56 1.50 9.41 -7.13
N VAL A 57 0.48 9.94 -7.80
CA VAL A 57 -0.36 9.15 -8.73
C VAL A 57 0.43 8.67 -9.95
N ASN A 58 1.25 9.55 -10.53
CA ASN A 58 1.97 9.25 -11.77
C ASN A 58 3.18 8.36 -11.58
N TYR A 59 3.88 8.42 -10.44
CA TYR A 59 5.20 7.79 -10.29
C TYR A 59 5.26 6.65 -9.28
N LEU A 60 4.40 6.63 -8.25
CA LEU A 60 4.43 5.55 -7.27
C LEU A 60 3.66 4.32 -7.75
N PRO A 61 4.06 3.11 -7.30
CA PRO A 61 3.38 1.88 -7.68
C PRO A 61 2.00 1.78 -7.02
N SER A 62 1.02 1.37 -7.79
CA SER A 62 -0.25 0.87 -7.27
C SER A 62 -0.11 -0.61 -6.85
N PRO A 63 -1.04 -1.15 -6.04
CA PRO A 63 -1.06 -2.58 -5.74
C PRO A 63 -1.07 -3.48 -6.99
N VAL A 64 -1.72 -3.04 -8.06
CA VAL A 64 -1.78 -3.76 -9.34
C VAL A 64 -0.42 -3.75 -10.06
N ASP A 65 0.37 -2.68 -9.95
CA ASP A 65 1.72 -2.62 -10.55
C ASP A 65 2.68 -3.62 -9.87
N ILE A 66 2.48 -3.92 -8.58
CA ILE A 66 3.31 -4.87 -7.82
C ILE A 66 2.88 -6.30 -8.09
N GLY A 67 1.61 -6.53 -8.38
CA GLY A 67 1.05 -7.84 -8.66
C GLY A 67 0.91 -8.71 -7.40
N SER A 68 1.53 -9.89 -7.42
CA SER A 68 1.47 -10.84 -6.31
C SER A 68 2.56 -10.60 -5.27
N ILE A 69 2.29 -11.01 -4.03
CA ILE A 69 3.26 -11.02 -2.94
C ILE A 69 3.56 -12.45 -2.55
N LYS A 70 4.84 -12.74 -2.37
CA LYS A 70 5.29 -14.03 -1.86
C LYS A 70 5.22 -14.06 -0.33
N GLY A 71 4.71 -15.15 0.18
CA GLY A 71 4.70 -15.46 1.60
C GLY A 71 5.00 -16.93 1.83
N THR A 72 5.09 -17.36 3.07
CA THR A 72 5.21 -18.77 3.44
C THR A 72 3.90 -19.26 4.02
N LYS A 73 3.53 -20.51 3.70
CA LYS A 73 2.34 -21.13 4.25
C LYS A 73 2.54 -21.40 5.74
N LEU A 74 1.51 -21.17 6.53
CA LEU A 74 1.56 -21.40 7.96
C LEU A 74 1.94 -22.87 8.27
N GLY A 75 2.97 -23.04 9.10
CA GLY A 75 3.44 -24.37 9.52
C GLY A 75 4.26 -25.14 8.49
N SER A 76 4.64 -24.53 7.37
CA SER A 76 5.57 -25.12 6.39
C SER A 76 6.53 -24.05 5.84
N GLU A 77 7.60 -24.51 5.18
CA GLU A 77 8.52 -23.63 4.45
C GLU A 77 8.09 -23.43 2.98
N ASP A 78 6.90 -23.93 2.61
CA ASP A 78 6.41 -23.81 1.24
C ASP A 78 6.10 -22.35 0.91
N GLU A 79 6.68 -21.86 -0.17
CA GLU A 79 6.33 -20.54 -0.70
C GLU A 79 4.90 -20.58 -1.25
N MET A 80 4.12 -19.55 -0.93
CA MET A 80 2.83 -19.31 -1.55
C MET A 80 2.80 -17.91 -2.15
N GLU A 81 2.09 -17.79 -3.25
CA GLU A 81 1.87 -16.53 -3.92
C GLU A 81 0.47 -15.98 -3.58
N MET A 82 0.43 -14.82 -2.96
CA MET A 82 -0.82 -14.12 -2.66
C MET A 82 -1.10 -13.13 -3.78
N LYS A 83 -2.16 -13.41 -4.54
CA LYS A 83 -2.61 -12.54 -5.62
C LYS A 83 -3.42 -11.38 -5.08
N PHE A 84 -3.28 -10.24 -5.71
CA PHE A 84 -4.07 -9.05 -5.43
C PHE A 84 -5.49 -9.22 -6.02
N GLU A 85 -6.32 -10.00 -5.33
CA GLU A 85 -7.69 -10.34 -5.70
C GLU A 85 -8.57 -10.44 -4.44
N ASP A 86 -9.83 -10.03 -4.53
CA ASP A 86 -10.78 -10.09 -3.43
C ASP A 86 -11.32 -11.49 -3.17
N SER A 87 -11.27 -12.37 -4.18
CA SER A 87 -11.83 -13.72 -4.15
C SER A 87 -10.93 -14.78 -3.50
N VAL A 88 -9.69 -14.42 -3.17
CA VAL A 88 -8.72 -15.33 -2.55
C VAL A 88 -8.72 -15.17 -1.01
N PRO A 89 -8.08 -16.09 -0.27
CA PRO A 89 -7.98 -15.97 1.18
C PRO A 89 -7.40 -14.62 1.63
N PHE A 90 -7.97 -14.10 2.72
CA PHE A 90 -7.54 -12.84 3.31
C PHE A 90 -6.10 -12.91 3.82
N SER A 91 -5.32 -11.90 3.50
CA SER A 91 -4.03 -11.65 4.13
C SER A 91 -3.77 -10.14 4.28
N ALA A 92 -3.19 -9.76 5.40
CA ALA A 92 -2.88 -8.37 5.70
C ALA A 92 -1.65 -8.25 6.60
N LEU A 93 -0.98 -7.12 6.51
CA LEU A 93 0.12 -6.74 7.39
C LEU A 93 -0.33 -5.65 8.35
N ALA A 94 -0.20 -5.88 9.64
CA ALA A 94 -0.32 -4.85 10.66
C ALA A 94 0.97 -4.02 10.68
N PHE A 95 0.93 -2.82 10.09
CA PHE A 95 2.13 -2.00 9.92
C PHE A 95 2.26 -0.89 10.96
N LYS A 96 1.18 -0.59 11.70
CA LYS A 96 1.19 0.43 12.75
C LYS A 96 0.12 0.14 13.80
N VAL A 97 0.46 0.34 15.07
CA VAL A 97 -0.51 0.39 16.18
C VAL A 97 -0.47 1.78 16.80
N ALA A 98 -1.62 2.37 17.02
CA ALA A 98 -1.76 3.69 17.65
C ALA A 98 -2.88 3.64 18.71
N ASN A 99 -2.74 4.44 19.77
CA ASN A 99 -3.79 4.62 20.76
C ASN A 99 -4.63 5.86 20.42
N ASP A 100 -5.90 5.65 20.27
CA ASP A 100 -6.88 6.71 20.07
C ASP A 100 -7.63 6.98 21.39
N PRO A 101 -7.79 8.25 21.80
CA PRO A 101 -8.44 8.59 23.07
C PRO A 101 -9.89 8.12 23.19
N PHE A 102 -10.58 7.91 22.08
CA PHE A 102 -12.02 7.58 22.04
C PHE A 102 -12.29 6.11 21.68
N VAL A 103 -11.46 5.52 20.84
CA VAL A 103 -11.66 4.15 20.33
C VAL A 103 -10.73 3.15 21.04
N GLY A 104 -9.66 3.63 21.65
CA GLY A 104 -8.63 2.79 22.24
C GLY A 104 -7.57 2.37 21.23
N SER A 105 -7.09 1.14 21.30
CA SER A 105 -6.04 0.66 20.40
C SER A 105 -6.58 0.46 18.98
N LEU A 106 -5.93 1.12 18.02
CA LEU A 106 -6.18 1.00 16.59
C LEU A 106 -4.99 0.34 15.92
N THR A 107 -5.24 -0.77 15.24
CA THR A 107 -4.26 -1.49 14.44
C THR A 107 -4.47 -1.15 12.96
N PHE A 108 -3.52 -0.43 12.37
CA PHE A 108 -3.55 -0.13 10.94
C PHE A 108 -3.01 -1.31 10.16
N ILE A 109 -3.82 -1.79 9.23
CA ILE A 109 -3.46 -2.91 8.36
C ILE A 109 -3.48 -2.48 6.90
N ARG A 110 -2.60 -3.11 6.10
CA ARG A 110 -2.70 -3.13 4.64
C ARG A 110 -3.14 -4.51 4.21
N ILE A 111 -4.23 -4.55 3.46
CA ILE A 111 -4.77 -5.79 2.91
C ILE A 111 -4.04 -6.10 1.61
N TYR A 112 -3.46 -7.29 1.51
CA TYR A 112 -2.74 -7.75 0.32
C TYR A 112 -3.58 -8.68 -0.55
N SER A 113 -4.48 -9.43 0.05
CA SER A 113 -5.38 -10.35 -0.66
C SER A 113 -6.67 -10.56 0.11
N GLY A 114 -7.72 -10.92 -0.61
CA GLY A 114 -9.03 -11.22 -0.03
C GLY A 114 -9.76 -10.01 0.51
N THR A 115 -10.85 -10.29 1.24
CA THR A 115 -11.73 -9.29 1.84
C THR A 115 -11.90 -9.55 3.33
N ILE A 116 -12.15 -8.49 4.09
CA ILE A 116 -12.44 -8.56 5.53
C ILE A 116 -13.73 -7.81 5.85
N LYS A 117 -14.51 -8.35 6.78
CA LYS A 117 -15.76 -7.72 7.26
C LYS A 117 -15.71 -7.44 8.76
N THR A 118 -16.37 -6.38 9.18
CA THR A 118 -16.54 -6.08 10.60
C THR A 118 -17.20 -7.25 11.31
N GLY A 119 -16.68 -7.62 12.47
CA GLY A 119 -17.20 -8.73 13.28
C GLY A 119 -16.63 -10.11 12.94
N THR A 120 -15.84 -10.26 11.88
CA THR A 120 -15.18 -11.53 11.54
C THR A 120 -13.99 -11.81 12.44
N ALA A 121 -13.60 -13.06 12.53
CA ALA A 121 -12.35 -13.47 13.15
C ALA A 121 -11.22 -13.41 12.12
N VAL A 122 -10.05 -12.98 12.53
CA VAL A 122 -8.80 -13.03 11.78
C VAL A 122 -7.77 -13.83 12.54
N PHE A 123 -7.00 -14.63 11.83
CA PHE A 123 -5.93 -15.43 12.43
C PHE A 123 -4.61 -14.65 12.40
N ASN A 124 -4.07 -14.36 13.58
CA ASN A 124 -2.74 -13.76 13.71
C ASN A 124 -1.67 -14.85 13.61
N SER A 125 -1.04 -14.97 12.46
CA SER A 125 -0.04 -16.02 12.17
C SER A 125 1.21 -15.91 13.04
N SER A 126 1.57 -14.69 13.46
CA SER A 126 2.77 -14.46 14.30
C SER A 126 2.54 -14.85 15.77
N LYS A 127 1.30 -14.91 16.21
CA LYS A 127 0.93 -15.30 17.58
C LYS A 127 0.14 -16.62 17.64
N GLU A 128 -0.18 -17.19 16.47
CA GLU A 128 -0.99 -18.42 16.35
C GLU A 128 -2.33 -18.33 17.12
N LYS A 129 -2.98 -17.17 17.02
CA LYS A 129 -4.24 -16.90 17.72
C LYS A 129 -5.25 -16.23 16.82
N GLU A 130 -6.52 -16.60 17.01
CA GLU A 130 -7.63 -15.87 16.42
C GLU A 130 -7.96 -14.63 17.25
N GLU A 131 -8.26 -13.55 16.54
CA GLU A 131 -8.74 -12.29 17.12
C GLU A 131 -9.95 -11.80 16.37
N ARG A 132 -10.89 -11.19 17.08
CA ARG A 132 -12.12 -10.68 16.47
C ARG A 132 -11.97 -9.20 16.12
N VAL A 133 -12.29 -8.85 14.89
CA VAL A 133 -12.40 -7.47 14.43
C VAL A 133 -13.65 -6.84 15.01
N GLY A 134 -13.50 -5.90 15.95
CA GLY A 134 -14.62 -5.20 16.57
C GLY A 134 -15.22 -4.15 15.65
N ARG A 135 -14.43 -3.13 15.31
CA ARG A 135 -14.79 -2.05 14.38
C ARG A 135 -13.71 -1.91 13.32
N MET A 136 -14.11 -1.48 12.15
CA MET A 136 -13.21 -1.17 11.05
C MET A 136 -13.45 0.26 10.61
N LEU A 137 -12.36 1.04 10.50
CA LEU A 137 -12.39 2.46 10.27
C LEU A 137 -11.54 2.83 9.05
N LEU A 138 -12.12 3.64 8.19
CA LEU A 138 -11.37 4.38 7.18
C LEU A 138 -10.94 5.71 7.78
N MET A 139 -9.64 5.99 7.74
CA MET A 139 -9.07 7.17 8.37
C MET A 139 -8.76 8.24 7.33
N HIS A 140 -9.32 9.43 7.51
CA HIS A 140 -9.05 10.63 6.71
C HIS A 140 -8.51 11.73 7.63
N ALA A 141 -7.20 11.83 7.75
CA ALA A 141 -6.54 12.72 8.72
C ALA A 141 -7.11 12.49 10.14
N ASN A 142 -7.87 13.44 10.68
CA ASN A 142 -8.50 13.34 12.00
C ASN A 142 -9.95 12.82 11.94
N SER A 143 -10.50 12.62 10.75
CA SER A 143 -11.85 12.08 10.56
C SER A 143 -11.82 10.55 10.49
N ARG A 144 -12.87 9.94 11.01
CA ARG A 144 -13.05 8.49 11.06
C ARG A 144 -14.39 8.14 10.44
N GLU A 145 -14.40 7.15 9.59
CA GLU A 145 -15.59 6.61 8.98
C GLU A 145 -15.67 5.13 9.29
N ASP A 146 -16.79 4.69 9.88
CA ASP A 146 -17.03 3.25 10.13
C ASP A 146 -17.36 2.58 8.79
N ILE A 147 -16.62 1.54 8.45
CA ILE A 147 -16.84 0.74 7.25
C ILE A 147 -17.16 -0.71 7.63
N LYS A 148 -17.94 -1.38 6.80
CA LYS A 148 -18.38 -2.76 7.05
C LYS A 148 -17.50 -3.80 6.37
N GLU A 149 -16.85 -3.43 5.27
CA GLU A 149 -16.04 -4.30 4.43
C GLU A 149 -14.84 -3.54 3.88
N ALA A 150 -13.72 -4.23 3.70
CA ALA A 150 -12.52 -3.72 3.06
C ALA A 150 -11.91 -4.81 2.19
N ASN A 151 -11.25 -4.42 1.11
CA ASN A 151 -10.80 -5.26 0.02
C ASN A 151 -9.28 -5.24 -0.14
N ALA A 152 -8.77 -6.12 -0.98
CA ALA A 152 -7.36 -6.14 -1.34
C ALA A 152 -6.89 -4.75 -1.81
N GLY A 153 -5.77 -4.28 -1.25
CA GLY A 153 -5.18 -2.96 -1.51
C GLY A 153 -5.60 -1.85 -0.55
N ASP A 154 -6.67 -2.04 0.21
CA ASP A 154 -7.13 -1.06 1.18
C ASP A 154 -6.17 -0.97 2.38
N ILE A 155 -6.10 0.23 2.94
CA ILE A 155 -5.48 0.51 4.23
C ILE A 155 -6.59 0.94 5.19
N VAL A 156 -6.80 0.16 6.25
CA VAL A 156 -7.86 0.41 7.22
C VAL A 156 -7.33 0.28 8.65
N ALA A 157 -8.03 0.87 9.60
CA ALA A 157 -7.75 0.72 11.02
C ALA A 157 -8.75 -0.25 11.67
N LEU A 158 -8.24 -1.26 12.34
CA LEU A 158 -9.03 -2.25 13.09
C LEU A 158 -9.00 -1.93 14.57
N ALA A 159 -10.17 -1.91 15.22
CA ALA A 159 -10.30 -1.88 16.66
C ALA A 159 -10.70 -3.25 17.20
N GLY A 160 -10.22 -3.57 18.40
CA GLY A 160 -10.56 -4.82 19.08
C GLY A 160 -9.48 -5.89 19.05
N LEU A 161 -8.42 -5.71 18.28
CA LEU A 161 -7.25 -6.61 18.28
C LEU A 161 -6.40 -6.35 19.54
N LYS A 162 -6.18 -7.40 20.34
CA LYS A 162 -5.49 -7.29 21.64
C LYS A 162 -4.05 -7.80 21.61
N ASN A 163 -3.77 -8.77 20.75
CA ASN A 163 -2.47 -9.45 20.66
C ASN A 163 -1.69 -9.04 19.42
N THR A 164 -2.31 -8.33 18.49
CA THR A 164 -1.68 -7.87 17.24
C THR A 164 -0.83 -6.64 17.51
N ILE A 165 0.42 -6.68 17.08
CA ILE A 165 1.38 -5.58 17.13
C ILE A 165 1.94 -5.30 15.73
N THR A 166 2.68 -4.21 15.60
CA THR A 166 3.37 -3.85 14.34
C THR A 166 4.26 -4.98 13.85
N GLY A 167 4.14 -5.32 12.57
CA GLY A 167 4.89 -6.39 11.91
C GLY A 167 4.19 -7.74 11.87
N HIS A 168 3.04 -7.90 12.55
CA HIS A 168 2.29 -9.16 12.51
C HIS A 168 1.50 -9.30 11.19
N THR A 169 1.42 -10.55 10.72
CA THR A 169 0.59 -10.96 9.58
C THR A 169 -0.73 -11.55 10.06
N LEU A 170 -1.81 -11.11 9.42
CA LEU A 170 -3.18 -11.55 9.67
C LEU A 170 -3.72 -12.30 8.46
#